data_bb32b18a2f6cf53f8cb1db94d16aba1d
#
_entry.id   bb32b18a2f6cf53f8cb1db94d16aba1d
#
_cell.length_a   1.000
_cell.length_b   1.000
_cell.length_c   1.000
_cell.angle_alpha   90.00
_cell.angle_beta   90.00
_cell.angle_gamma   90.00
#
_symmetry.space_group_name_H-M   'P 1'
#
loop_
_entity.id
_entity.type
_entity.pdbx_description
1 polymer ?
#
loop_
_entity_poly.entity_id
_entity_poly.type
_entity_poly.pdbx_seq_one_letter_code
_entity_poly.pdbx_strand_id
1 'polypeptide(L)'
;TQEYQFIKETVKKQPKENGSLLRRLLMIAGCGVLFGGCAAVTFASVFPVMADREENTQQKIELTGSDVAETISEEQATERESVASVSEQEEKSLLAMRQEMYREVLKVSQKSRKSLVNVRGISKDEDLLNNSYLQQEDTEGLVFLETETQFYILTYEEELENLQELQVTFADGSTVQGEICRGDADSGFAVATVRKNLLNDSTREGIVVSDLTDTKKLGQSDIVIAIGSPPGDSDAVVYGMITSVSEKLSVADTEYNVLATDVQGNEDGSGVLLDSDGNVAGMILKKNENDGDNIHAVSISQILPLVEHLANKETIRYTGIYGTEITQAQCRKLGIDQGLYVERTQEESPAMKAGIQCGDIISKIDGTPTESMQSYYTYLQTKKQGENLTITVLRKNSDGEYAEKDYKVTVGER
;
A
#
# COMPACT_ATOMS: atom_id res chain seq x y z
N THR A 1 49.58 27.52 -46.65
CA THR A 1 50.00 27.71 -45.25
C THR A 1 49.31 28.95 -44.70
N GLN A 2 48.20 28.76 -43.95
CA GLN A 2 47.56 29.82 -43.20
C GLN A 2 48.03 29.74 -41.75
N GLU A 3 48.65 30.81 -41.27
CA GLU A 3 49.08 30.98 -39.89
C GLU A 3 47.84 31.32 -39.00
N TYR A 4 47.67 30.55 -37.96
CA TYR A 4 46.71 30.85 -36.89
C TYR A 4 47.33 31.84 -35.88
N GLN A 5 46.73 33.03 -35.75
CA GLN A 5 47.08 34.00 -34.70
C GLN A 5 46.31 33.68 -33.42
N PHE A 6 47.04 33.41 -32.34
CA PHE A 6 46.47 33.28 -31.00
C PHE A 6 46.19 34.67 -30.42
N ILE A 7 44.94 34.87 -29.96
CA ILE A 7 44.53 36.08 -29.22
C ILE A 7 45.18 36.04 -27.83
N LYS A 8 46.01 37.03 -27.51
CA LYS A 8 46.54 37.22 -26.17
C LYS A 8 45.54 38.00 -25.33
N GLU A 9 44.93 37.33 -24.37
CA GLU A 9 44.15 37.98 -23.36
C GLU A 9 45.02 38.64 -22.32
N THR A 10 44.92 39.95 -22.19
CA THR A 10 45.64 40.75 -21.16
C THR A 10 44.75 40.86 -19.94
N VAL A 11 45.07 40.11 -18.87
CA VAL A 11 44.39 40.21 -17.55
C VAL A 11 44.81 41.55 -16.89
N LYS A 12 43.88 42.50 -16.78
CA LYS A 12 44.05 43.72 -15.97
C LYS A 12 43.98 43.35 -14.51
N LYS A 13 45.07 43.59 -13.76
CA LYS A 13 45.06 43.52 -12.29
C LYS A 13 44.17 44.62 -11.73
N GLN A 14 43.17 44.22 -10.94
CA GLN A 14 42.34 45.16 -10.15
C GLN A 14 43.15 45.81 -9.04
N PRO A 15 42.89 47.08 -8.71
CA PRO A 15 43.58 47.78 -7.59
C PRO A 15 43.14 47.22 -6.27
N LYS A 16 44.05 47.00 -5.35
CA LYS A 16 43.82 46.62 -3.98
C LYS A 16 43.22 47.82 -3.20
N GLU A 17 41.95 47.79 -2.90
CA GLU A 17 41.32 48.70 -1.93
C GLU A 17 41.48 48.13 -0.52
N ASN A 18 42.52 48.58 0.21
CA ASN A 18 42.76 48.18 1.59
C ASN A 18 41.89 48.94 2.62
N GLY A 19 40.89 49.73 2.19
CA GLY A 19 40.04 50.53 3.10
C GLY A 19 38.64 49.98 3.40
N SER A 20 38.21 48.96 2.67
CA SER A 20 36.79 48.49 2.71
C SER A 20 36.53 47.41 3.76
N LEU A 21 37.54 46.63 4.13
CA LEU A 21 37.35 45.49 5.06
C LEU A 21 37.10 45.96 6.49
N LEU A 22 37.82 46.96 6.96
CA LEU A 22 37.63 47.49 8.32
C LEU A 22 36.29 48.20 8.50
N ARG A 23 35.79 48.91 7.45
CA ARG A 23 34.45 49.51 7.46
C ARG A 23 33.35 48.47 7.44
N ARG A 24 33.51 47.36 6.68
CA ARG A 24 32.55 46.26 6.67
C ARG A 24 32.52 45.53 8.01
N LEU A 25 33.65 45.29 8.64
CA LEU A 25 33.73 44.69 9.95
C LEU A 25 33.07 45.56 11.04
N LEU A 26 33.29 46.89 11.02
CA LEU A 26 32.64 47.83 11.93
C LEU A 26 31.11 47.90 11.69
N MET A 27 30.66 47.81 10.45
CA MET A 27 29.22 47.78 10.14
C MET A 27 28.55 46.46 10.62
N ILE A 28 29.20 45.33 10.44
CA ILE A 28 28.72 44.04 10.94
C ILE A 28 28.67 44.00 12.48
N ALA A 29 29.69 44.52 13.14
CA ALA A 29 29.70 44.64 14.60
C ALA A 29 28.59 45.58 15.10
N GLY A 30 28.38 46.71 14.43
CA GLY A 30 27.30 47.65 14.75
C GLY A 30 25.90 47.05 14.59
N CYS A 31 25.68 46.30 13.53
CA CYS A 31 24.44 45.56 13.33
C CYS A 31 24.22 44.48 14.39
N GLY A 32 25.29 43.76 14.79
CA GLY A 32 25.20 42.74 15.84
C GLY A 32 24.78 43.31 17.20
N VAL A 33 25.33 44.49 17.59
CA VAL A 33 24.95 45.19 18.83
C VAL A 33 23.49 45.69 18.78
N LEU A 34 23.06 46.24 17.64
CA LEU A 34 21.68 46.68 17.46
C LEU A 34 20.68 45.49 17.52
N PHE A 35 20.99 44.39 16.84
CA PHE A 35 20.13 43.17 16.90
C PHE A 35 20.12 42.57 18.30
N GLY A 36 21.26 42.46 18.96
CA GLY A 36 21.36 41.97 20.35
C GLY A 36 20.61 42.86 21.34
N GLY A 37 20.70 44.17 21.18
CA GLY A 37 19.94 45.12 22.00
C GLY A 37 18.43 45.03 21.81
N CYS A 38 17.95 44.97 20.57
CA CYS A 38 16.54 44.79 20.28
C CYS A 38 16.01 43.43 20.80
N ALA A 39 16.77 42.35 20.63
CA ALA A 39 16.40 41.05 21.16
C ALA A 39 16.32 41.03 22.69
N ALA A 40 17.26 41.64 23.38
CA ALA A 40 17.28 41.75 24.85
C ALA A 40 16.09 42.56 25.39
N VAL A 41 15.73 43.67 24.73
CA VAL A 41 14.58 44.50 25.12
C VAL A 41 13.26 43.76 24.87
N THR A 42 13.14 43.05 23.73
CA THR A 42 11.95 42.25 23.42
C THR A 42 11.79 41.11 24.40
N PHE A 43 12.90 40.42 24.74
CA PHE A 43 12.87 39.32 25.70
C PHE A 43 12.51 39.82 27.10
N ALA A 44 13.11 40.92 27.57
CA ALA A 44 12.80 41.52 28.87
C ALA A 44 11.38 42.07 28.99
N SER A 45 10.75 42.46 27.87
CA SER A 45 9.38 43.01 27.86
C SER A 45 8.30 41.93 27.69
N VAL A 46 8.59 40.84 26.95
CA VAL A 46 7.61 39.79 26.63
C VAL A 46 7.67 38.64 27.62
N PHE A 47 8.87 38.31 28.12
CA PHE A 47 9.06 37.19 29.03
C PHE A 47 8.26 37.28 30.34
N PRO A 48 8.20 38.45 31.04
CA PRO A 48 7.39 38.59 32.25
C PRO A 48 5.90 38.38 31.98
N VAL A 49 5.39 38.85 30.83
CA VAL A 49 3.97 38.68 30.43
C VAL A 49 3.62 37.25 30.09
N MET A 50 4.59 36.49 29.57
CA MET A 50 4.38 35.04 29.31
C MET A 50 4.52 34.21 30.61
N ALA A 51 5.47 34.58 31.50
CA ALA A 51 5.64 33.90 32.77
C ALA A 51 4.42 34.06 33.70
N ASP A 52 3.83 35.27 33.76
CA ASP A 52 2.58 35.48 34.48
C ASP A 52 1.37 34.74 33.90
N ARG A 53 1.45 34.33 32.62
CA ARG A 53 0.39 33.54 31.96
C ARG A 53 0.51 32.04 32.23
N GLU A 54 1.72 31.54 32.48
CA GLU A 54 1.93 30.12 32.85
C GLU A 54 1.60 29.83 34.31
N GLU A 55 1.77 30.80 35.23
CA GLU A 55 1.40 30.61 36.63
C GLU A 55 -0.13 30.55 36.87
N ASN A 56 -0.94 31.06 35.92
CA ASN A 56 -2.39 31.07 36.07
C ASN A 56 -3.10 29.90 35.39
N THR A 57 -2.37 28.89 34.87
CA THR A 57 -2.99 27.71 34.22
C THR A 57 -2.53 26.38 34.82
N GLN A 58 -1.81 26.40 35.94
CA GLN A 58 -1.66 25.17 36.72
C GLN A 58 -2.90 24.98 37.61
N GLN A 59 -3.93 24.39 37.03
CA GLN A 59 -4.91 23.64 37.80
C GLN A 59 -4.16 22.50 38.47
N LYS A 60 -3.81 22.70 39.73
CA LYS A 60 -3.30 21.67 40.63
C LYS A 60 -4.36 20.56 40.70
N ILE A 61 -4.12 19.45 40.04
CA ILE A 61 -4.92 18.24 40.21
C ILE A 61 -4.55 17.69 41.57
N GLU A 62 -5.32 18.02 42.61
CA GLU A 62 -5.29 17.34 43.88
C GLU A 62 -6.11 16.07 43.75
N LEU A 63 -5.46 14.93 43.72
CA LEU A 63 -6.07 13.63 43.96
C LEU A 63 -6.30 13.49 45.48
N THR A 64 -7.27 14.23 46.01
CA THR A 64 -7.79 14.02 47.33
C THR A 64 -8.81 12.91 47.31
N GLY A 65 -8.48 11.81 47.95
CA GLY A 65 -9.42 10.77 48.32
C GLY A 65 -10.57 11.39 49.15
N SER A 66 -11.75 10.96 48.79
CA SER A 66 -13.05 11.24 49.38
C SER A 66 -13.05 11.55 50.87
N ASP A 67 -13.53 12.72 51.24
CA ASP A 67 -14.43 12.92 52.37
C ASP A 67 -14.90 14.39 52.39
N VAL A 68 -15.85 14.73 51.53
CA VAL A 68 -16.73 15.89 51.73
C VAL A 68 -18.16 15.45 51.47
N ALA A 69 -18.86 15.21 52.53
CA ALA A 69 -20.32 15.09 52.49
C ALA A 69 -20.91 16.48 52.24
N GLU A 70 -21.23 16.81 51.00
CA GLU A 70 -22.08 17.94 50.66
C GLU A 70 -23.53 17.49 50.70
N THR A 71 -24.30 18.11 51.59
CA THR A 71 -25.74 18.00 51.70
C THR A 71 -26.40 18.55 50.44
N ILE A 72 -26.77 17.68 49.52
CA ILE A 72 -27.55 18.00 48.32
C ILE A 72 -29.03 17.85 48.73
N SER A 73 -29.82 18.90 48.51
CA SER A 73 -31.27 18.89 48.78
C SER A 73 -31.98 17.82 47.94
N GLU A 74 -32.97 17.16 48.57
CA GLU A 74 -33.68 15.97 48.07
C GLU A 74 -34.36 16.10 46.69
N GLU A 75 -34.45 17.26 46.08
CA GLU A 75 -35.11 17.46 44.78
C GLU A 75 -34.22 17.25 43.54
N GLN A 76 -32.90 17.13 43.69
CA GLN A 76 -31.98 16.86 42.56
C GLN A 76 -31.40 15.43 42.52
N ALA A 77 -31.76 14.59 43.49
CA ALA A 77 -31.26 13.23 43.60
C ALA A 77 -31.97 12.25 42.62
N THR A 78 -33.20 12.55 42.20
CA THR A 78 -34.03 11.61 41.41
C THR A 78 -33.65 11.54 39.91
N GLU A 79 -32.98 12.54 39.37
CA GLU A 79 -32.55 12.52 37.96
C GLU A 79 -31.10 11.97 37.70
N ARG A 80 -30.31 11.83 38.77
CA ARG A 80 -28.93 11.29 38.65
C ARG A 80 -28.82 9.79 38.93
N GLU A 81 -29.82 9.16 39.55
CA GLU A 81 -29.81 7.71 39.81
C GLU A 81 -30.01 6.83 38.55
N SER A 82 -30.44 7.41 37.41
CA SER A 82 -30.62 6.62 36.18
C SER A 82 -29.39 6.47 35.31
N VAL A 83 -28.24 7.13 35.63
CA VAL A 83 -27.02 7.10 34.83
C VAL A 83 -25.82 6.47 35.57
N ALA A 84 -25.93 6.19 36.86
CA ALA A 84 -24.78 5.80 37.70
C ALA A 84 -24.86 4.42 38.33
N SER A 85 -25.50 3.44 37.68
CA SER A 85 -25.40 2.05 38.13
C SER A 85 -25.20 1.06 36.96
N VAL A 86 -24.16 1.25 36.19
CA VAL A 86 -23.47 0.09 35.63
C VAL A 86 -22.84 -0.61 36.82
N SER A 87 -23.47 -1.71 37.27
CA SER A 87 -23.03 -2.42 38.44
C SER A 87 -21.61 -2.90 38.24
N GLU A 88 -20.75 -2.95 39.27
CA GLU A 88 -19.42 -3.57 39.21
C GLU A 88 -19.43 -4.96 38.53
N GLN A 89 -20.56 -5.58 38.49
CA GLN A 89 -20.81 -6.87 37.86
C GLN A 89 -20.97 -6.77 36.36
N GLU A 90 -21.53 -5.68 35.83
CA GLU A 90 -21.61 -5.38 34.39
C GLU A 90 -20.24 -4.92 33.82
N GLU A 91 -19.48 -4.11 34.58
CA GLU A 91 -18.10 -3.76 34.18
C GLU A 91 -17.17 -5.00 34.14
N LYS A 92 -17.27 -5.88 35.14
CA LYS A 92 -16.55 -7.16 35.14
C LYS A 92 -16.99 -8.07 34.01
N SER A 93 -18.28 -8.04 33.64
CA SER A 93 -18.80 -8.76 32.47
C SER A 93 -18.26 -8.21 31.15
N LEU A 94 -18.21 -6.89 30.96
CA LEU A 94 -17.65 -6.23 29.76
C LEU A 94 -16.15 -6.48 29.60
N LEU A 95 -15.41 -6.44 30.69
CA LEU A 95 -13.98 -6.78 30.69
C LEU A 95 -13.74 -8.26 30.32
N ALA A 96 -14.55 -9.17 30.86
CA ALA A 96 -14.48 -10.58 30.52
C ALA A 96 -14.81 -10.85 29.04
N MET A 97 -15.84 -10.21 28.49
CA MET A 97 -16.19 -10.29 27.07
C MET A 97 -15.05 -9.77 26.17
N ARG A 98 -14.45 -8.64 26.54
CA ARG A 98 -13.30 -8.09 25.80
C ARG A 98 -12.10 -9.05 25.83
N GLN A 99 -11.79 -9.63 26.99
CA GLN A 99 -10.70 -10.60 27.12
C GLN A 99 -10.97 -11.87 26.30
N GLU A 100 -12.20 -12.32 26.22
CA GLU A 100 -12.58 -13.48 25.41
C GLU A 100 -12.41 -13.17 23.92
N MET A 101 -12.86 -11.99 23.46
CA MET A 101 -12.66 -11.55 22.09
C MET A 101 -11.15 -11.54 21.70
N TYR A 102 -10.29 -10.99 22.56
CA TYR A 102 -8.83 -11.03 22.32
C TYR A 102 -8.27 -12.45 22.27
N ARG A 103 -8.77 -13.36 23.10
CA ARG A 103 -8.35 -14.76 23.06
C ARG A 103 -8.75 -15.45 21.76
N GLU A 104 -9.95 -15.21 21.27
CA GLU A 104 -10.39 -15.77 19.98
C GLU A 104 -9.58 -15.20 18.83
N VAL A 105 -9.32 -13.88 18.77
CA VAL A 105 -8.43 -13.26 17.77
C VAL A 105 -7.04 -13.91 17.79
N LEU A 106 -6.44 -14.08 18.98
CA LEU A 106 -5.14 -14.74 19.10
C LEU A 106 -5.18 -16.21 18.69
N LYS A 107 -6.23 -16.94 19.01
CA LYS A 107 -6.40 -18.36 18.67
C LYS A 107 -6.53 -18.54 17.15
N VAL A 108 -7.34 -17.70 16.50
CA VAL A 108 -7.52 -17.69 15.04
C VAL A 108 -6.18 -17.35 14.37
N SER A 109 -5.50 -16.29 14.80
CA SER A 109 -4.24 -15.86 14.22
C SER A 109 -3.10 -16.86 14.40
N GLN A 110 -3.02 -17.59 15.54
CA GLN A 110 -1.96 -18.56 15.80
C GLN A 110 -1.84 -19.66 14.75
N LYS A 111 -2.98 -20.14 14.21
CA LYS A 111 -2.98 -21.14 13.15
C LYS A 111 -2.46 -20.52 11.85
N SER A 112 -3.01 -19.37 11.47
CA SER A 112 -2.71 -18.73 10.19
C SER A 112 -1.30 -18.11 10.14
N ARG A 113 -0.72 -17.73 11.30
CA ARG A 113 0.70 -17.31 11.40
C ARG A 113 1.69 -18.39 10.96
N LYS A 114 1.34 -19.67 11.07
CA LYS A 114 2.19 -20.78 10.61
C LYS A 114 2.22 -20.92 9.08
N SER A 115 1.35 -20.24 8.38
CA SER A 115 1.40 -20.14 6.91
C SER A 115 2.17 -18.92 6.43
N LEU A 116 2.54 -17.99 7.32
CA LEU A 116 3.38 -16.86 6.98
C LEU A 116 4.85 -17.22 7.05
N VAL A 117 5.62 -16.60 6.18
CA VAL A 117 7.07 -16.68 6.11
C VAL A 117 7.62 -15.28 5.88
N ASN A 118 8.81 -15.01 6.43
CA ASN A 118 9.56 -13.82 6.02
C ASN A 118 10.35 -14.15 4.74
N VAL A 119 10.19 -13.33 3.72
CA VAL A 119 10.89 -13.45 2.43
C VAL A 119 11.90 -12.32 2.36
N ARG A 120 13.17 -12.66 2.27
CA ARG A 120 14.29 -11.72 2.16
C ARG A 120 14.92 -11.77 0.80
N GLY A 121 14.85 -10.67 0.09
CA GLY A 121 15.59 -10.44 -1.13
C GLY A 121 16.99 -9.92 -0.83
N ILE A 122 18.02 -10.48 -1.45
CA ILE A 122 19.39 -9.99 -1.37
C ILE A 122 19.82 -9.60 -2.79
N SER A 123 19.97 -8.30 -3.01
CA SER A 123 20.48 -7.73 -4.25
C SER A 123 21.87 -7.12 -4.05
N LYS A 124 22.60 -6.95 -5.14
CA LYS A 124 23.86 -6.23 -5.14
C LYS A 124 23.66 -4.91 -5.86
N ASP A 125 23.88 -3.84 -5.16
CA ASP A 125 23.82 -2.51 -5.71
C ASP A 125 25.21 -1.87 -5.76
N GLU A 126 25.39 -0.85 -6.61
CA GLU A 126 26.63 -0.12 -6.77
C GLU A 126 26.38 1.37 -6.53
N ASP A 127 27.20 1.98 -5.67
CA ASP A 127 27.14 3.43 -5.46
C ASP A 127 27.71 4.21 -6.65
N LEU A 128 27.58 5.54 -6.63
CA LEU A 128 28.12 6.44 -7.65
C LEU A 128 29.66 6.33 -7.86
N LEU A 129 30.36 5.67 -6.94
CA LEU A 129 31.81 5.46 -6.97
C LEU A 129 32.15 4.01 -7.35
N ASN A 130 31.18 3.20 -7.81
CA ASN A 130 31.28 1.78 -8.14
C ASN A 130 31.70 0.90 -6.94
N ASN A 131 31.38 1.30 -5.72
CA ASN A 131 31.50 0.40 -4.58
C ASN A 131 30.23 -0.45 -4.50
N SER A 132 30.41 -1.78 -4.50
CA SER A 132 29.30 -2.71 -4.36
C SER A 132 28.89 -2.87 -2.90
N TYR A 133 27.60 -2.82 -2.61
CA TYR A 133 27.03 -3.18 -1.30
C TYR A 133 25.85 -4.12 -1.49
N LEU A 134 25.53 -4.88 -0.42
CA LEU A 134 24.36 -5.76 -0.40
C LEU A 134 23.20 -4.99 0.17
N GLN A 135 22.12 -4.91 -0.60
CA GLN A 135 20.82 -4.46 -0.12
C GLN A 135 20.02 -5.66 0.29
N GLN A 136 19.33 -5.58 1.41
CA GLN A 136 18.46 -6.61 1.94
C GLN A 136 17.10 -6.00 2.19
N GLU A 137 16.07 -6.60 1.64
CA GLU A 137 14.70 -6.18 1.80
C GLU A 137 13.87 -7.35 2.31
N ASP A 138 13.12 -7.10 3.38
CA ASP A 138 12.29 -8.08 4.04
C ASP A 138 10.82 -7.81 3.73
N THR A 139 10.10 -8.85 3.38
CA THR A 139 8.66 -8.79 3.19
C THR A 139 7.99 -10.07 3.68
N GLU A 140 6.68 -10.03 3.87
CA GLU A 140 5.92 -11.22 4.24
C GLU A 140 5.52 -12.03 3.01
N GLY A 141 5.48 -13.35 3.20
CA GLY A 141 4.95 -14.29 2.21
C GLY A 141 3.95 -15.24 2.84
N LEU A 142 3.03 -15.71 2.03
CA LEU A 142 1.98 -16.66 2.42
C LEU A 142 2.17 -17.99 1.72
N VAL A 143 2.35 -19.07 2.49
CA VAL A 143 2.38 -20.45 1.95
C VAL A 143 0.94 -20.85 1.58
N PHE A 144 0.66 -20.98 0.28
CA PHE A 144 -0.68 -21.25 -0.22
C PHE A 144 -0.85 -22.59 -0.94
N LEU A 145 0.24 -23.23 -1.33
CA LEU A 145 0.19 -24.51 -2.03
C LEU A 145 1.36 -25.39 -1.64
N GLU A 146 1.10 -26.67 -1.48
CA GLU A 146 2.08 -27.71 -1.24
C GLU A 146 2.00 -28.77 -2.34
N THR A 147 3.13 -29.09 -2.94
CA THR A 147 3.29 -30.22 -3.86
C THR A 147 4.14 -31.31 -3.22
N GLU A 148 4.42 -32.39 -3.92
CA GLU A 148 5.31 -33.46 -3.42
C GLU A 148 6.72 -32.93 -3.09
N THR A 149 7.22 -31.95 -3.84
CA THR A 149 8.61 -31.48 -3.79
C THR A 149 8.80 -30.07 -3.25
N GLN A 150 7.78 -29.21 -3.29
CA GLN A 150 7.91 -27.77 -3.03
C GLN A 150 6.71 -27.21 -2.27
N PHE A 151 6.97 -26.14 -1.52
CA PHE A 151 5.97 -25.17 -1.07
C PHE A 151 5.97 -23.97 -1.99
N TYR A 152 4.79 -23.42 -2.28
CA TYR A 152 4.59 -22.21 -3.05
C TYR A 152 4.16 -21.08 -2.11
N ILE A 153 4.74 -19.92 -2.32
CA ILE A 153 4.64 -18.75 -1.45
C ILE A 153 4.20 -17.58 -2.31
N LEU A 154 3.05 -16.97 -1.98
CA LEU A 154 2.61 -15.70 -2.53
C LEU A 154 3.27 -14.57 -1.73
N THR A 155 3.93 -13.63 -2.39
CA THR A 155 4.69 -12.54 -1.79
C THR A 155 4.64 -11.30 -2.70
N TYR A 156 5.45 -10.29 -2.42
CA TYR A 156 5.50 -9.04 -3.16
C TYR A 156 6.65 -9.05 -4.16
N GLU A 157 6.44 -8.37 -5.29
CA GLU A 157 7.38 -8.39 -6.41
C GLU A 157 8.48 -7.33 -6.26
N GLU A 158 8.15 -6.17 -5.69
CA GLU A 158 9.06 -5.01 -5.62
C GLU A 158 10.39 -5.34 -4.95
N GLU A 159 10.38 -6.18 -3.90
CA GLU A 159 11.58 -6.60 -3.20
C GLU A 159 12.35 -7.72 -3.89
N LEU A 160 11.82 -8.23 -5.00
CA LEU A 160 12.37 -9.38 -5.69
C LEU A 160 13.04 -9.03 -7.02
N GLU A 161 13.15 -7.75 -7.35
CA GLU A 161 13.85 -7.31 -8.56
C GLU A 161 15.38 -7.47 -8.43
N ASN A 162 16.02 -7.98 -9.47
CA ASN A 162 17.48 -8.10 -9.62
C ASN A 162 18.19 -8.87 -8.49
N LEU A 163 17.51 -9.86 -7.88
CA LEU A 163 18.04 -10.63 -6.77
C LEU A 163 19.23 -11.49 -7.16
N GLN A 164 20.22 -11.56 -6.26
CA GLN A 164 21.26 -12.59 -6.26
C GLN A 164 20.83 -13.82 -5.48
N GLU A 165 20.08 -13.63 -4.41
CA GLU A 165 19.65 -14.69 -3.52
C GLU A 165 18.28 -14.36 -2.93
N LEU A 166 17.43 -15.37 -2.77
CA LEU A 166 16.18 -15.31 -2.05
C LEU A 166 16.27 -16.20 -0.83
N GLN A 167 16.03 -15.65 0.34
CA GLN A 167 15.98 -16.39 1.60
C GLN A 167 14.54 -16.39 2.14
N VAL A 168 14.11 -17.54 2.64
CA VAL A 168 12.78 -17.71 3.23
C VAL A 168 12.95 -18.22 4.65
N THR A 169 12.43 -17.47 5.62
CA THR A 169 12.45 -17.80 7.04
C THR A 169 11.05 -18.20 7.50
N PHE A 170 10.94 -19.40 8.03
CA PHE A 170 9.69 -19.98 8.54
C PHE A 170 9.43 -19.57 10.00
N ALA A 171 8.20 -19.80 10.48
CA ALA A 171 7.77 -19.42 11.82
C ALA A 171 8.60 -20.02 12.98
N ASP A 172 9.33 -21.13 12.75
CA ASP A 172 10.25 -21.74 13.70
C ASP A 172 11.66 -21.12 13.69
N GLY A 173 11.90 -20.11 12.84
CA GLY A 173 13.19 -19.46 12.63
C GLY A 173 14.12 -20.18 11.64
N SER A 174 13.69 -21.28 11.04
CA SER A 174 14.47 -21.99 10.00
C SER A 174 14.52 -21.15 8.73
N THR A 175 15.73 -20.84 8.24
CA THR A 175 15.97 -20.10 7.02
C THR A 175 16.53 -20.99 5.93
N VAL A 176 15.95 -20.95 4.74
CA VAL A 176 16.39 -21.71 3.57
C VAL A 176 16.35 -20.87 2.32
N GLN A 177 17.06 -21.32 1.29
CA GLN A 177 17.04 -20.67 -0.03
C GLN A 177 15.72 -20.94 -0.75
N GLY A 178 15.09 -19.87 -1.27
CA GLY A 178 13.94 -19.89 -2.15
C GLY A 178 14.31 -19.67 -3.61
N GLU A 179 13.34 -19.89 -4.49
CA GLU A 179 13.44 -19.60 -5.94
C GLU A 179 12.20 -18.84 -6.37
N ILE A 180 12.35 -17.76 -7.15
CA ILE A 180 11.22 -17.03 -7.72
C ILE A 180 10.65 -17.81 -8.90
N CYS A 181 9.34 -18.05 -8.89
CA CYS A 181 8.62 -18.56 -10.05
C CYS A 181 8.44 -17.44 -11.06
N ARG A 182 7.73 -16.38 -10.67
CA ARG A 182 7.45 -15.20 -11.48
C ARG A 182 6.90 -14.08 -10.61
N GLY A 183 7.20 -12.83 -10.97
CA GLY A 183 6.59 -11.62 -10.46
C GLY A 183 5.78 -10.90 -11.54
N ASP A 184 4.92 -9.99 -11.12
CA ASP A 184 4.15 -9.08 -11.94
C ASP A 184 4.19 -7.67 -11.34
N ALA A 185 5.05 -6.82 -11.89
CA ALA A 185 5.29 -5.47 -11.40
C ALA A 185 4.03 -4.56 -11.41
N ASP A 186 3.07 -4.82 -12.32
CA ASP A 186 1.84 -4.03 -12.38
C ASP A 186 0.91 -4.29 -11.18
N SER A 187 0.85 -5.53 -10.70
CA SER A 187 0.05 -5.89 -9.52
C SER A 187 0.85 -5.80 -8.22
N GLY A 188 2.17 -5.81 -8.30
CA GLY A 188 3.08 -5.83 -7.16
C GLY A 188 3.19 -7.20 -6.47
N PHE A 189 2.72 -8.30 -7.08
CA PHE A 189 2.76 -9.63 -6.51
C PHE A 189 3.72 -10.57 -7.23
N ALA A 190 4.30 -11.51 -6.46
CA ALA A 190 5.14 -12.56 -6.99
C ALA A 190 4.82 -13.91 -6.33
N VAL A 191 5.22 -14.99 -7.00
CA VAL A 191 5.21 -16.34 -6.43
C VAL A 191 6.65 -16.84 -6.35
N ALA A 192 7.02 -17.30 -5.17
CA ALA A 192 8.27 -17.99 -4.89
C ALA A 192 8.03 -19.43 -4.49
N THR A 193 9.09 -20.26 -4.52
CA THR A 193 9.04 -21.64 -4.06
C THR A 193 10.19 -21.97 -3.14
N VAL A 194 9.95 -22.92 -2.24
CA VAL A 194 10.96 -23.55 -1.41
C VAL A 194 10.91 -25.07 -1.59
N ARG A 195 12.06 -25.67 -1.83
CA ARG A 195 12.14 -27.14 -1.96
C ARG A 195 12.06 -27.80 -0.58
N LYS A 196 11.20 -28.79 -0.46
CA LYS A 196 10.99 -29.52 0.81
C LYS A 196 12.24 -30.22 1.35
N ASN A 197 13.14 -30.65 0.47
CA ASN A 197 14.39 -31.33 0.86
C ASN A 197 15.42 -30.40 1.56
N LEU A 198 15.21 -29.08 1.49
CA LEU A 198 16.02 -28.10 2.21
C LEU A 198 15.55 -27.91 3.66
N LEU A 199 14.35 -28.38 3.99
CA LEU A 199 13.72 -28.22 5.29
C LEU A 199 13.90 -29.50 6.13
N ASN A 200 14.11 -29.34 7.43
CA ASN A 200 14.04 -30.43 8.35
C ASN A 200 12.60 -30.92 8.59
N ASP A 201 12.41 -32.11 9.14
CA ASP A 201 11.08 -32.69 9.32
C ASP A 201 10.20 -31.86 10.24
N SER A 202 10.74 -31.30 11.33
CA SER A 202 10.00 -30.47 12.28
C SER A 202 9.44 -29.19 11.61
N THR A 203 10.25 -28.51 10.79
CA THR A 203 9.82 -27.33 10.05
C THR A 203 8.71 -27.69 9.06
N ARG A 204 8.90 -28.79 8.27
CA ARG A 204 7.89 -29.22 7.29
C ARG A 204 6.54 -29.56 7.92
N GLU A 205 6.53 -30.26 9.04
CA GLU A 205 5.32 -30.61 9.78
C GLU A 205 4.67 -29.40 10.47
N GLY A 206 5.46 -28.36 10.75
CA GLY A 206 4.99 -27.12 11.37
C GLY A 206 4.32 -26.16 10.43
N ILE A 207 4.57 -26.27 9.11
CA ILE A 207 4.01 -25.36 8.10
C ILE A 207 2.51 -25.63 7.93
N VAL A 208 1.72 -24.57 7.91
CA VAL A 208 0.30 -24.62 7.54
C VAL A 208 0.18 -24.05 6.15
N VAL A 209 -0.53 -24.75 5.28
CA VAL A 209 -0.86 -24.27 3.93
C VAL A 209 -2.22 -23.58 4.00
N SER A 210 -2.28 -22.31 3.57
CA SER A 210 -3.52 -21.54 3.52
C SER A 210 -4.29 -21.86 2.25
N ASP A 211 -5.56 -22.23 2.40
CA ASP A 211 -6.47 -22.38 1.25
C ASP A 211 -6.93 -20.99 0.79
N LEU A 212 -6.57 -20.60 -0.43
CA LEU A 212 -6.98 -19.33 -1.03
C LEU A 212 -8.37 -19.39 -1.67
N THR A 213 -8.97 -20.57 -1.77
CA THR A 213 -10.28 -20.77 -2.41
C THR A 213 -11.44 -20.71 -1.42
N ASP A 214 -11.19 -20.93 -0.13
CA ASP A 214 -12.18 -20.82 0.94
C ASP A 214 -12.31 -19.37 1.42
N THR A 215 -12.89 -18.51 0.57
CA THR A 215 -13.06 -17.09 0.86
C THR A 215 -14.52 -16.73 1.01
N LYS A 216 -14.84 -16.03 2.10
CA LYS A 216 -16.14 -15.40 2.29
C LYS A 216 -16.20 -14.07 1.52
N LYS A 217 -17.38 -13.75 1.00
CA LYS A 217 -17.62 -12.39 0.51
C LYS A 217 -17.77 -11.47 1.72
N LEU A 218 -16.73 -10.72 2.02
CA LEU A 218 -16.72 -9.74 3.08
C LEU A 218 -17.40 -8.44 2.65
N GLY A 219 -18.03 -7.78 3.60
CA GLY A 219 -18.71 -6.51 3.45
C GLY A 219 -18.26 -5.48 4.47
N GLN A 220 -18.81 -4.28 4.36
CA GLN A 220 -18.60 -3.21 5.33
C GLN A 220 -19.03 -3.66 6.74
N SER A 221 -18.23 -3.34 7.74
CA SER A 221 -18.39 -3.70 9.17
C SER A 221 -18.04 -5.16 9.52
N ASP A 222 -17.61 -6.00 8.57
CA ASP A 222 -17.07 -7.31 8.92
C ASP A 222 -15.74 -7.16 9.66
N ILE A 223 -15.55 -8.01 10.68
CA ILE A 223 -14.32 -8.04 11.49
C ILE A 223 -13.23 -8.73 10.69
N VAL A 224 -12.03 -8.15 10.71
CA VAL A 224 -10.84 -8.68 10.06
C VAL A 224 -9.64 -8.65 10.99
N ILE A 225 -8.70 -9.56 10.74
CA ILE A 225 -7.45 -9.70 11.49
C ILE A 225 -6.29 -9.58 10.50
N ALA A 226 -5.44 -8.58 10.70
CA ALA A 226 -4.21 -8.41 9.91
C ALA A 226 -3.05 -9.09 10.63
N ILE A 227 -2.31 -9.94 9.91
CA ILE A 227 -1.15 -10.67 10.43
C ILE A 227 0.04 -10.53 9.47
N GLY A 228 1.24 -10.59 10.02
CA GLY A 228 2.50 -10.38 9.30
C GLY A 228 3.23 -9.15 9.85
N SER A 229 3.51 -8.18 9.00
CA SER A 229 4.13 -6.90 9.37
C SER A 229 3.24 -5.69 9.01
N PRO A 230 1.93 -5.68 9.35
CA PRO A 230 1.05 -4.60 8.93
C PRO A 230 1.52 -3.20 9.37
N PRO A 231 2.01 -2.98 10.61
CA PRO A 231 2.57 -1.70 11.03
C PRO A 231 4.08 -1.55 10.72
N GLY A 232 4.68 -2.46 9.93
CA GLY A 232 6.12 -2.52 9.67
C GLY A 232 6.91 -3.38 10.65
N ASP A 233 6.38 -3.67 11.83
CA ASP A 233 6.98 -4.58 12.81
C ASP A 233 6.60 -6.03 12.47
N SER A 234 7.59 -6.91 12.35
CA SER A 234 7.37 -8.33 12.05
C SER A 234 6.58 -9.04 13.15
N ASP A 235 5.82 -10.08 12.75
CA ASP A 235 5.04 -10.94 13.64
C ASP A 235 3.91 -10.23 14.39
N ALA A 236 3.37 -9.15 13.80
CA ALA A 236 2.26 -8.40 14.39
C ALA A 236 0.90 -9.09 14.15
N VAL A 237 -0.01 -8.89 15.10
CA VAL A 237 -1.44 -9.27 14.99
C VAL A 237 -2.27 -8.06 15.37
N VAL A 238 -2.99 -7.52 14.42
CA VAL A 238 -3.87 -6.37 14.61
C VAL A 238 -5.27 -6.74 14.11
N TYR A 239 -6.31 -6.22 14.72
CA TYR A 239 -7.68 -6.48 14.26
C TYR A 239 -8.44 -5.17 14.10
N GLY A 240 -9.45 -5.20 13.26
CA GLY A 240 -10.35 -4.09 12.99
C GLY A 240 -11.54 -4.54 12.18
N MET A 241 -12.11 -3.63 11.41
CA MET A 241 -13.25 -3.91 10.54
C MET A 241 -13.05 -3.32 9.14
N ILE A 242 -13.78 -3.88 8.19
CA ILE A 242 -13.84 -3.33 6.83
C ILE A 242 -14.67 -2.05 6.85
N THR A 243 -14.06 -0.96 6.39
CA THR A 243 -14.70 0.36 6.25
C THR A 243 -15.31 0.57 4.88
N SER A 244 -14.70 0.02 3.83
CA SER A 244 -15.17 0.11 2.45
C SER A 244 -14.76 -1.12 1.63
N VAL A 245 -15.60 -1.50 0.67
CA VAL A 245 -15.34 -2.52 -0.37
C VAL A 245 -15.51 -1.93 -1.77
N SER A 246 -15.60 -0.59 -1.87
CA SER A 246 -15.88 0.11 -3.13
C SER A 246 -14.61 0.52 -3.86
N GLU A 247 -13.47 0.41 -3.21
CA GLU A 247 -12.19 0.78 -3.78
C GLU A 247 -11.68 -0.28 -4.75
N LYS A 248 -10.88 0.17 -5.71
CA LYS A 248 -10.32 -0.67 -6.76
C LYS A 248 -8.82 -0.40 -6.90
N LEU A 249 -8.06 -1.47 -7.04
CA LEU A 249 -6.69 -1.43 -7.54
C LEU A 249 -6.73 -1.58 -9.05
N SER A 250 -6.40 -0.51 -9.77
CA SER A 250 -6.34 -0.51 -11.23
C SER A 250 -4.98 -1.02 -11.69
N VAL A 251 -4.98 -2.11 -12.42
CA VAL A 251 -3.81 -2.77 -13.02
C VAL A 251 -4.02 -2.81 -14.53
N ALA A 252 -2.95 -2.92 -15.33
CA ALA A 252 -3.12 -3.02 -16.77
C ALA A 252 -4.01 -4.21 -17.14
N ASP A 253 -5.05 -3.92 -17.91
CA ASP A 253 -6.07 -4.85 -18.43
C ASP A 253 -7.02 -5.47 -17.39
N THR A 254 -6.92 -5.08 -16.10
CA THR A 254 -7.84 -5.56 -15.06
C THR A 254 -7.97 -4.58 -13.90
N GLU A 255 -8.90 -4.84 -13.00
CA GLU A 255 -9.04 -4.16 -11.72
C GLU A 255 -9.39 -5.17 -10.63
N TYR A 256 -8.88 -4.95 -9.43
CA TYR A 256 -9.14 -5.79 -8.27
C TYR A 256 -9.87 -5.01 -7.17
N ASN A 257 -10.83 -5.63 -6.50
CA ASN A 257 -11.48 -5.02 -5.36
C ASN A 257 -10.52 -4.93 -4.18
N VAL A 258 -10.55 -3.77 -3.53
CA VAL A 258 -9.76 -3.47 -2.34
C VAL A 258 -10.67 -3.45 -1.12
N LEU A 259 -10.23 -4.10 -0.07
CA LEU A 259 -10.82 -4.08 1.26
C LEU A 259 -10.12 -2.99 2.06
N ALA A 260 -10.77 -1.83 2.21
CA ALA A 260 -10.29 -0.78 3.09
C ALA A 260 -10.69 -1.09 4.54
N THR A 261 -9.79 -0.86 5.49
CA THR A 261 -10.01 -1.18 6.91
C THR A 261 -9.79 0.04 7.81
N ASP A 262 -10.14 -0.07 9.08
CA ASP A 262 -9.77 0.88 10.13
C ASP A 262 -8.49 0.48 10.89
N VAL A 263 -7.80 -0.56 10.42
CA VAL A 263 -6.54 -1.03 10.99
C VAL A 263 -5.41 -0.11 10.56
N GLN A 264 -4.66 0.42 11.53
CA GLN A 264 -3.47 1.22 11.22
C GLN A 264 -2.35 0.35 10.68
N GLY A 265 -1.68 0.83 9.64
CA GLY A 265 -0.50 0.25 9.04
C GLY A 265 0.55 1.30 8.73
N ASN A 266 1.59 0.94 8.01
CA ASN A 266 2.56 1.89 7.47
C ASN A 266 2.87 1.56 5.99
N GLU A 267 3.70 2.38 5.33
CA GLU A 267 4.07 2.21 3.92
C GLU A 267 4.85 0.92 3.63
N ASP A 268 5.64 0.43 4.58
CA ASP A 268 6.38 -0.84 4.46
C ASP A 268 5.55 -2.04 4.94
N GLY A 269 4.28 -1.81 5.32
CA GLY A 269 3.41 -2.85 5.87
C GLY A 269 3.13 -3.95 4.86
N SER A 270 3.34 -5.22 5.28
CA SER A 270 3.09 -6.40 4.47
C SER A 270 2.38 -7.48 5.28
N GLY A 271 1.81 -8.48 4.59
CA GLY A 271 1.11 -9.58 5.24
C GLY A 271 -0.26 -9.86 4.64
N VAL A 272 -1.12 -10.47 5.45
CA VAL A 272 -2.45 -10.89 5.01
C VAL A 272 -3.55 -10.40 5.94
N LEU A 273 -4.72 -10.21 5.36
CA LEU A 273 -5.96 -9.95 6.05
C LEU A 273 -6.75 -11.24 6.15
N LEU A 274 -7.12 -11.63 7.38
CA LEU A 274 -7.96 -12.80 7.65
C LEU A 274 -9.39 -12.37 7.96
N ASP A 275 -10.34 -13.25 7.67
CA ASP A 275 -11.70 -13.15 8.18
C ASP A 275 -11.78 -13.63 9.65
N SER A 276 -12.96 -13.57 10.24
CA SER A 276 -13.21 -14.00 11.63
C SER A 276 -13.01 -15.50 11.87
N ASP A 277 -12.99 -16.32 10.82
CA ASP A 277 -12.77 -17.77 10.92
C ASP A 277 -11.28 -18.13 10.69
N GLY A 278 -10.46 -17.15 10.30
CA GLY A 278 -9.03 -17.29 10.04
C GLY A 278 -8.69 -17.68 8.60
N ASN A 279 -9.65 -17.58 7.67
CA ASN A 279 -9.37 -17.75 6.26
C ASN A 279 -8.77 -16.48 5.67
N VAL A 280 -7.93 -16.62 4.65
CA VAL A 280 -7.29 -15.48 3.99
C VAL A 280 -8.32 -14.71 3.16
N ALA A 281 -8.59 -13.47 3.54
CA ALA A 281 -9.50 -12.57 2.85
C ALA A 281 -8.79 -11.74 1.78
N GLY A 282 -7.53 -11.36 2.03
CA GLY A 282 -6.76 -10.54 1.10
C GLY A 282 -5.28 -10.45 1.44
N MET A 283 -4.49 -9.99 0.46
CA MET A 283 -3.10 -9.56 0.65
C MET A 283 -3.07 -8.07 0.95
N ILE A 284 -2.33 -7.68 1.97
CA ILE A 284 -2.15 -6.27 2.33
C ILE A 284 -1.40 -5.58 1.19
N LEU A 285 -1.90 -4.44 0.75
CA LEU A 285 -1.24 -3.63 -0.27
C LEU A 285 -0.19 -2.74 0.39
N LYS A 286 0.98 -2.64 -0.21
CA LYS A 286 1.95 -1.63 0.17
C LYS A 286 1.38 -0.25 -0.13
N LYS A 287 1.59 0.67 0.80
CA LYS A 287 1.04 2.01 0.69
C LYS A 287 1.87 2.89 -0.23
N ASN A 288 1.18 3.75 -0.97
CA ASN A 288 1.79 4.93 -1.56
C ASN A 288 1.74 6.09 -0.54
N GLU A 289 2.65 7.05 -0.63
CA GLU A 289 2.74 8.24 0.26
C GLU A 289 1.42 9.03 0.43
N ASN A 290 0.46 8.84 -0.47
CA ASN A 290 -0.83 9.53 -0.47
C ASN A 290 -1.99 8.72 0.15
N ASP A 291 -1.77 7.46 0.46
CA ASP A 291 -2.79 6.61 1.09
C ASP A 291 -2.73 6.82 2.61
N GLY A 292 -3.83 7.20 3.24
CA GLY A 292 -3.90 7.44 4.70
C GLY A 292 -3.23 6.34 5.55
N ASP A 293 -3.30 6.42 6.88
CA ASP A 293 -2.59 5.51 7.79
C ASP A 293 -3.22 4.10 7.92
N ASN A 294 -4.32 3.81 7.21
CA ASN A 294 -5.05 2.56 7.34
C ASN A 294 -4.59 1.51 6.33
N ILE A 295 -4.70 0.22 6.70
CA ILE A 295 -4.40 -0.91 5.84
C ILE A 295 -5.47 -1.06 4.77
N HIS A 296 -5.02 -1.24 3.54
CA HIS A 296 -5.81 -1.69 2.41
C HIS A 296 -5.32 -3.07 1.99
N ALA A 297 -6.23 -3.97 1.60
CA ALA A 297 -5.87 -5.30 1.12
C ALA A 297 -6.60 -5.62 -0.18
N VAL A 298 -5.91 -6.20 -1.14
CA VAL A 298 -6.57 -6.73 -2.34
C VAL A 298 -7.29 -8.03 -2.00
N SER A 299 -8.53 -8.17 -2.45
CA SER A 299 -9.31 -9.40 -2.23
C SER A 299 -8.63 -10.60 -2.86
N ILE A 300 -8.33 -11.62 -2.05
CA ILE A 300 -7.59 -12.81 -2.50
C ILE A 300 -8.31 -13.55 -3.63
N SER A 301 -9.63 -13.66 -3.56
CA SER A 301 -10.44 -14.36 -4.58
C SER A 301 -10.31 -13.77 -5.99
N GLN A 302 -9.96 -12.50 -6.10
CA GLN A 302 -9.84 -11.82 -7.39
C GLN A 302 -8.47 -11.97 -8.02
N ILE A 303 -7.43 -12.16 -7.21
CA ILE A 303 -6.07 -12.37 -7.72
C ILE A 303 -5.73 -13.85 -7.94
N LEU A 304 -6.63 -14.79 -7.65
CA LEU A 304 -6.38 -16.23 -7.89
C LEU A 304 -5.90 -16.55 -9.30
N PRO A 305 -6.52 -16.02 -10.38
CA PRO A 305 -6.02 -16.27 -11.74
C PRO A 305 -4.60 -15.76 -11.97
N LEU A 306 -4.26 -14.61 -11.39
CA LEU A 306 -2.90 -14.07 -11.43
C LEU A 306 -1.93 -15.02 -10.70
N VAL A 307 -2.26 -15.42 -9.46
CA VAL A 307 -1.43 -16.33 -8.65
C VAL A 307 -1.20 -17.65 -9.39
N GLU A 308 -2.22 -18.18 -10.07
CA GLU A 308 -2.10 -19.40 -10.89
C GLU A 308 -1.08 -19.20 -12.05
N HIS A 309 -1.18 -18.11 -12.81
CA HIS A 309 -0.21 -17.78 -13.86
C HIS A 309 1.21 -17.64 -13.33
N LEU A 310 1.38 -16.94 -12.21
CA LEU A 310 2.69 -16.74 -11.59
C LEU A 310 3.28 -18.07 -11.09
N ALA A 311 2.49 -18.92 -10.45
CA ALA A 311 2.92 -20.22 -9.94
C ALA A 311 3.32 -21.18 -11.07
N ASN A 312 2.61 -21.15 -12.19
CA ASN A 312 2.90 -21.95 -13.37
C ASN A 312 3.99 -21.36 -14.28
N LYS A 313 4.57 -20.19 -13.90
CA LYS A 313 5.55 -19.45 -14.72
C LYS A 313 5.01 -19.07 -16.10
N GLU A 314 3.70 -18.91 -16.21
CA GLU A 314 3.04 -18.53 -17.44
C GLU A 314 3.12 -17.02 -17.67
N THR A 315 3.20 -16.62 -18.94
CA THR A 315 3.15 -15.20 -19.32
C THR A 315 1.72 -14.70 -19.29
N ILE A 316 1.55 -13.46 -18.81
CA ILE A 316 0.25 -12.79 -18.76
C ILE A 316 0.02 -12.11 -20.11
N ARG A 317 -1.11 -12.36 -20.74
CA ARG A 317 -1.51 -11.66 -21.97
C ARG A 317 -1.89 -10.23 -21.64
N TYR A 318 -1.45 -9.31 -22.48
CA TYR A 318 -1.41 -7.92 -22.13
C TYR A 318 -1.68 -7.02 -23.33
N THR A 319 -2.47 -5.97 -23.11
CA THR A 319 -2.71 -4.89 -24.07
C THR A 319 -2.32 -3.52 -23.50
N GLY A 320 -2.31 -3.37 -22.17
CA GLY A 320 -1.89 -2.16 -21.46
C GLY A 320 -2.97 -1.10 -21.33
N ILE A 321 -4.22 -1.51 -21.14
CA ILE A 321 -5.36 -0.63 -20.92
C ILE A 321 -5.66 -0.54 -19.42
N TYR A 322 -5.67 0.67 -18.88
CA TYR A 322 -6.22 0.96 -17.55
C TYR A 322 -7.60 1.57 -17.76
N GLY A 323 -8.61 0.98 -17.16
CA GLY A 323 -9.98 1.42 -17.35
C GLY A 323 -10.87 1.04 -16.20
N THR A 324 -12.07 1.61 -16.22
CA THR A 324 -13.10 1.36 -15.21
C THR A 324 -14.46 1.21 -15.85
N GLU A 325 -15.37 0.52 -15.19
CA GLU A 325 -16.74 0.34 -15.66
C GLU A 325 -17.49 1.67 -15.63
N ILE A 326 -18.21 1.96 -16.71
CA ILE A 326 -19.09 3.14 -16.74
C ILE A 326 -20.42 2.82 -16.07
N THR A 327 -20.98 3.81 -15.39
CA THR A 327 -22.27 3.67 -14.71
C THR A 327 -23.43 3.48 -15.71
N GLN A 328 -24.50 2.84 -15.26
CA GLN A 328 -25.72 2.69 -16.08
C GLN A 328 -26.29 4.03 -16.55
N ALA A 329 -26.11 5.10 -15.78
CA ALA A 329 -26.56 6.45 -16.19
C ALA A 329 -25.75 6.97 -17.38
N GLN A 330 -24.44 6.67 -17.42
CA GLN A 330 -23.55 7.01 -18.54
C GLN A 330 -23.88 6.12 -19.75
N CYS A 331 -24.08 4.81 -19.56
CA CYS A 331 -24.49 3.88 -20.61
C CYS A 331 -25.76 4.38 -21.34
N ARG A 332 -26.79 4.77 -20.59
CA ARG A 332 -28.05 5.31 -21.18
C ARG A 332 -27.82 6.58 -22.01
N LYS A 333 -26.91 7.45 -21.62
CA LYS A 333 -26.58 8.66 -22.40
C LYS A 333 -25.86 8.33 -23.70
N LEU A 334 -25.12 7.24 -23.73
CA LEU A 334 -24.32 6.78 -24.87
C LEU A 334 -25.12 5.84 -25.78
N GLY A 335 -26.28 5.35 -25.34
CA GLY A 335 -27.09 4.39 -26.07
C GLY A 335 -26.48 3.00 -26.15
N ILE A 336 -25.70 2.61 -25.13
CA ILE A 336 -25.09 1.29 -24.99
C ILE A 336 -25.56 0.63 -23.69
N ASP A 337 -25.49 -0.69 -23.62
CA ASP A 337 -25.89 -1.44 -22.42
C ASP A 337 -24.79 -1.41 -21.34
N GLN A 338 -23.53 -1.43 -21.77
CA GLN A 338 -22.34 -1.50 -20.91
C GLN A 338 -21.10 -1.00 -21.65
N GLY A 339 -20.02 -0.71 -20.93
CA GLY A 339 -18.75 -0.30 -21.51
C GLY A 339 -17.69 0.02 -20.47
N LEU A 340 -16.44 0.07 -20.91
CA LEU A 340 -15.26 0.38 -20.09
C LEU A 340 -14.67 1.72 -20.51
N TYR A 341 -14.58 2.66 -19.60
CA TYR A 341 -13.90 3.92 -19.82
C TYR A 341 -12.39 3.74 -19.73
N VAL A 342 -11.67 4.11 -20.79
CA VAL A 342 -10.19 4.07 -20.80
C VAL A 342 -9.67 5.29 -20.05
N GLU A 343 -9.10 5.07 -18.88
CA GLU A 343 -8.46 6.13 -18.07
C GLU A 343 -7.11 6.50 -18.64
N ARG A 344 -6.32 5.50 -18.98
CA ARG A 344 -5.00 5.65 -19.62
C ARG A 344 -4.59 4.37 -20.34
N THR A 345 -3.63 4.48 -21.24
CA THR A 345 -2.89 3.35 -21.80
C THR A 345 -1.45 3.40 -21.29
N GLN A 346 -0.86 2.25 -21.02
CA GLN A 346 0.55 2.17 -20.64
C GLN A 346 1.44 2.62 -21.80
N GLU A 347 2.53 3.28 -21.49
CA GLU A 347 3.50 3.72 -22.50
C GLU A 347 4.03 2.52 -23.28
N GLU A 348 4.21 2.69 -24.58
CA GLU A 348 4.67 1.66 -25.53
C GLU A 348 3.82 0.40 -25.58
N SER A 349 2.64 0.37 -24.94
CA SER A 349 1.73 -0.78 -24.92
C SER A 349 1.13 -1.08 -26.29
N PRO A 350 0.65 -2.33 -26.50
CA PRO A 350 -0.11 -2.69 -27.71
C PRO A 350 -1.32 -1.78 -27.97
N ALA A 351 -2.08 -1.43 -26.95
CA ALA A 351 -3.24 -0.56 -27.06
C ALA A 351 -2.87 0.85 -27.49
N MET A 352 -1.82 1.44 -26.89
CA MET A 352 -1.31 2.75 -27.28
C MET A 352 -0.82 2.74 -28.75
N LYS A 353 -0.07 1.73 -29.17
CA LYS A 353 0.42 1.56 -30.54
C LYS A 353 -0.73 1.40 -31.54
N ALA A 354 -1.81 0.76 -31.15
CA ALA A 354 -3.02 0.64 -31.98
C ALA A 354 -3.83 1.95 -32.08
N GLY A 355 -3.60 2.92 -31.20
CA GLY A 355 -4.25 4.23 -31.20
C GLY A 355 -5.43 4.35 -30.23
N ILE A 356 -5.59 3.43 -29.29
CA ILE A 356 -6.51 3.58 -28.14
C ILE A 356 -5.92 4.65 -27.22
N GLN A 357 -6.77 5.49 -26.64
CA GLN A 357 -6.33 6.63 -25.83
C GLN A 357 -7.32 6.91 -24.68
N CYS A 358 -6.87 7.70 -23.71
CA CYS A 358 -7.69 8.20 -22.62
C CYS A 358 -8.97 8.86 -23.17
N GLY A 359 -10.12 8.57 -22.55
CA GLY A 359 -11.43 9.07 -22.94
C GLY A 359 -12.20 8.19 -23.94
N ASP A 360 -11.61 7.14 -24.48
CA ASP A 360 -12.33 6.12 -25.24
C ASP A 360 -13.22 5.30 -24.31
N ILE A 361 -14.32 4.78 -24.85
CA ILE A 361 -15.19 3.84 -24.13
C ILE A 361 -15.24 2.55 -24.93
N ILE A 362 -14.62 1.51 -24.39
CA ILE A 362 -14.63 0.17 -25.00
C ILE A 362 -16.05 -0.39 -24.86
N SER A 363 -16.69 -0.65 -25.97
CA SER A 363 -18.05 -1.20 -26.04
C SER A 363 -18.06 -2.70 -26.38
N LYS A 364 -17.10 -3.15 -27.21
CA LYS A 364 -17.02 -4.55 -27.67
C LYS A 364 -15.57 -4.98 -27.84
N ILE A 365 -15.37 -6.29 -27.69
CA ILE A 365 -14.12 -6.99 -27.99
C ILE A 365 -14.43 -8.13 -28.92
N ASP A 366 -13.79 -8.18 -30.10
CA ASP A 366 -14.09 -9.15 -31.17
C ASP A 366 -15.61 -9.27 -31.46
N GLY A 367 -16.32 -8.14 -31.40
CA GLY A 367 -17.76 -8.05 -31.63
C GLY A 367 -18.65 -8.42 -30.43
N THR A 368 -18.08 -8.89 -29.31
CA THR A 368 -18.82 -9.23 -28.10
C THR A 368 -18.84 -8.03 -27.15
N PRO A 369 -20.01 -7.60 -26.61
CA PRO A 369 -20.09 -6.53 -25.62
C PRO A 369 -19.23 -6.84 -24.37
N THR A 370 -18.57 -5.84 -23.84
CA THR A 370 -17.66 -5.96 -22.70
C THR A 370 -18.34 -5.45 -21.44
N GLU A 371 -18.50 -6.34 -20.44
CA GLU A 371 -19.29 -6.06 -19.23
C GLU A 371 -18.45 -5.43 -18.11
N SER A 372 -17.21 -5.89 -17.94
CA SER A 372 -16.33 -5.46 -16.85
C SER A 372 -14.85 -5.61 -17.24
N MET A 373 -13.95 -4.96 -16.49
CA MET A 373 -12.52 -5.17 -16.66
C MET A 373 -12.12 -6.62 -16.38
N GLN A 374 -12.80 -7.30 -15.49
CA GLN A 374 -12.56 -8.72 -15.21
C GLN A 374 -12.95 -9.61 -16.40
N SER A 375 -14.09 -9.36 -17.06
CA SER A 375 -14.49 -10.10 -18.26
C SER A 375 -13.55 -9.80 -19.43
N TYR A 376 -13.09 -8.56 -19.57
CA TYR A 376 -12.04 -8.15 -20.50
C TYR A 376 -10.77 -8.97 -20.29
N TYR A 377 -10.24 -8.98 -19.07
CA TYR A 377 -9.03 -9.72 -18.70
C TYR A 377 -9.18 -11.22 -19.00
N THR A 378 -10.27 -11.83 -18.54
CA THR A 378 -10.53 -13.25 -18.77
C THR A 378 -10.53 -13.60 -20.26
N TYR A 379 -11.16 -12.77 -21.08
CA TYR A 379 -11.16 -12.96 -22.54
C TYR A 379 -9.75 -12.79 -23.13
N LEU A 380 -9.02 -11.78 -22.71
CA LEU A 380 -7.64 -11.52 -23.14
C LEU A 380 -6.71 -12.70 -22.87
N GLN A 381 -6.84 -13.35 -21.69
CA GLN A 381 -6.02 -14.52 -21.37
C GLN A 381 -6.30 -15.75 -22.27
N THR A 382 -7.43 -15.80 -22.97
CA THR A 382 -7.69 -16.85 -23.97
C THR A 382 -6.90 -16.68 -25.28
N LYS A 383 -6.31 -15.50 -25.49
CA LYS A 383 -5.58 -15.16 -26.72
C LYS A 383 -4.14 -15.66 -26.69
N LYS A 384 -3.55 -15.77 -27.87
CA LYS A 384 -2.11 -16.06 -28.02
C LYS A 384 -1.33 -14.75 -28.21
N GLN A 385 -0.08 -14.77 -27.80
CA GLN A 385 0.85 -13.68 -28.13
C GLN A 385 0.88 -13.46 -29.66
N GLY A 386 0.82 -12.20 -30.07
CA GLY A 386 0.81 -11.81 -31.48
C GLY A 386 -0.53 -11.95 -32.17
N GLU A 387 -1.56 -12.50 -31.52
CA GLU A 387 -2.92 -12.54 -32.05
C GLU A 387 -3.52 -11.12 -32.08
N ASN A 388 -4.35 -10.83 -33.08
CA ASN A 388 -5.02 -9.55 -33.18
C ASN A 388 -6.37 -9.62 -32.46
N LEU A 389 -6.59 -8.63 -31.59
CA LEU A 389 -7.83 -8.38 -30.89
C LEU A 389 -8.50 -7.15 -31.51
N THR A 390 -9.75 -7.25 -31.92
CA THR A 390 -10.52 -6.09 -32.40
C THR A 390 -11.24 -5.46 -31.23
N ILE A 391 -10.83 -4.25 -30.84
CA ILE A 391 -11.45 -3.46 -29.77
C ILE A 391 -12.28 -2.35 -30.43
N THR A 392 -13.60 -2.41 -30.20
CA THR A 392 -14.53 -1.39 -30.65
C THR A 392 -14.72 -0.36 -29.55
N VAL A 393 -14.39 0.89 -29.82
CA VAL A 393 -14.54 1.99 -28.87
C VAL A 393 -15.53 3.04 -29.37
N LEU A 394 -16.17 3.73 -28.45
CA LEU A 394 -16.87 4.98 -28.68
C LEU A 394 -15.89 6.12 -28.35
N ARG A 395 -15.52 6.89 -29.37
CA ARG A 395 -14.65 8.06 -29.23
C ARG A 395 -15.41 9.33 -29.47
N LYS A 396 -15.26 10.29 -28.58
CA LYS A 396 -15.87 11.62 -28.71
C LYS A 396 -15.22 12.42 -29.84
N ASN A 397 -16.02 12.89 -30.79
CA ASN A 397 -15.60 13.75 -31.90
C ASN A 397 -15.49 15.22 -31.47
N SER A 398 -14.96 16.07 -32.36
CA SER A 398 -14.88 17.54 -32.19
C SER A 398 -16.24 18.17 -31.91
N ASP A 399 -17.31 17.62 -32.46
CA ASP A 399 -18.68 18.10 -32.32
C ASP A 399 -19.36 17.68 -31.01
N GLY A 400 -18.64 16.90 -30.20
CA GLY A 400 -19.13 16.40 -28.90
C GLY A 400 -19.92 15.09 -28.96
N GLU A 401 -20.13 14.54 -30.16
CA GLU A 401 -20.81 13.26 -30.38
C GLU A 401 -19.84 12.09 -30.29
N TYR A 402 -20.33 10.93 -29.84
CA TYR A 402 -19.55 9.70 -29.79
C TYR A 402 -19.72 8.92 -31.10
N ALA A 403 -18.60 8.50 -31.69
CA ALA A 403 -18.56 7.68 -32.89
C ALA A 403 -17.86 6.35 -32.59
N GLU A 404 -18.44 5.27 -33.11
CA GLU A 404 -17.86 3.91 -33.03
C GLU A 404 -16.62 3.81 -33.93
N LYS A 405 -15.54 3.23 -33.39
CA LYS A 405 -14.28 3.00 -34.12
C LYS A 405 -13.69 1.66 -33.69
N ASP A 406 -13.20 0.91 -34.67
CA ASP A 406 -12.53 -0.35 -34.44
C ASP A 406 -11.01 -0.18 -34.46
N TYR A 407 -10.32 -0.74 -33.46
CA TYR A 407 -8.88 -0.80 -33.38
C TYR A 407 -8.41 -2.25 -33.35
N LYS A 408 -7.41 -2.57 -34.14
CA LYS A 408 -6.72 -3.87 -34.10
C LYS A 408 -5.54 -3.78 -33.17
N VAL A 409 -5.64 -4.43 -32.03
CA VAL A 409 -4.60 -4.47 -31.01
C VAL A 409 -3.91 -5.82 -31.09
N THR A 410 -2.58 -5.83 -31.27
CA THR A 410 -1.81 -7.07 -31.24
C THR A 410 -1.52 -7.44 -29.81
N VAL A 411 -1.96 -8.61 -29.35
CA VAL A 411 -1.79 -9.07 -27.96
C VAL A 411 -0.32 -9.24 -27.65
N GLY A 412 0.15 -8.56 -26.59
CA GLY A 412 1.48 -8.70 -26.03
C GLY A 412 1.56 -9.70 -24.90
N GLU A 413 2.74 -9.77 -24.27
CA GLU A 413 3.01 -10.53 -23.04
C GLU A 413 3.74 -9.63 -22.04
N ARG A 414 3.52 -9.88 -20.77
CA ARG A 414 4.28 -9.31 -19.65
C ARG A 414 4.60 -10.38 -18.61
#